data_0757e7baa0cbe11438714ad6091dd2f1
#
_entry.id   0757e7baa0cbe11438714ad6091dd2f1
#
_cell.length_a   1.000
_cell.length_b   1.000
_cell.length_c   1.000
_cell.angle_alpha   90.00
_cell.angle_beta   90.00
_cell.angle_gamma   90.00
#
_symmetry.space_group_name_H-M   'P 1'
#
loop_
_entity.id
_entity.type
_entity.pdbx_description
1 polymer ?
#
loop_
_entity_poly.entity_id
_entity_poly.type
_entity_poly.pdbx_seq_one_letter_code
_entity_poly.pdbx_strand_id
1 'polypeptide(L)'
;YIRDFNNKKVVVKYGGSAMLDKNLEESVIKDVALLKLVGMKPVIVHGGGKEISRWLDKTGKETDFETGLRGTDKDTLEIAEMVLNRVNKNLVQMVEKLGVKAVGICGKDGGMLKAVKKMPDGKDIGYVGDIQSVNTEIIDTLIENDFIPVIAPIGMDDNGDTYNINADDAACAIAGAIYAEKLAFLTDVEGVYINPDDKSSLISVLDLNEANKLIESGIITGGMLPKVTNCINAVNSGVNRVHILDGRREHCLLLEFFTKKGIGTAIIGDESGRYFNER
;
A
#
# COMPACT_ATOMS: atom_id res chain seq x y z
N TYR A 1 -14.73 17.82 9.06
CA TYR A 1 -14.10 16.59 8.56
C TYR A 1 -13.94 16.58 7.02
N ILE A 2 -15.02 16.64 6.23
CA ILE A 2 -14.92 16.57 4.74
C ILE A 2 -14.13 17.77 4.18
N ARG A 3 -14.28 18.97 4.73
CA ARG A 3 -13.52 20.16 4.30
C ARG A 3 -12.02 20.04 4.56
N ASP A 4 -11.63 19.36 5.62
CA ASP A 4 -10.22 19.21 6.03
C ASP A 4 -9.44 18.28 5.09
N PHE A 5 -10.13 17.37 4.39
CA PHE A 5 -9.55 16.41 3.47
C PHE A 5 -9.72 16.76 1.98
N ASN A 6 -10.40 17.87 1.67
CA ASN A 6 -10.56 18.32 0.30
C ASN A 6 -9.18 18.58 -0.35
N ASN A 7 -8.97 18.08 -1.56
CA ASN A 7 -7.71 18.11 -2.30
C ASN A 7 -6.50 17.39 -1.66
N LYS A 8 -6.71 16.67 -0.55
CA LYS A 8 -5.63 15.89 0.08
C LYS A 8 -5.39 14.58 -0.67
N LYS A 9 -4.12 14.30 -0.98
CA LYS A 9 -3.69 13.04 -1.60
C LYS A 9 -3.76 11.91 -0.55
N VAL A 10 -4.32 10.78 -0.95
CA VAL A 10 -4.44 9.58 -0.11
C VAL A 10 -3.96 8.37 -0.91
N VAL A 11 -2.96 7.67 -0.40
CA VAL A 11 -2.51 6.41 -1.00
C VAL A 11 -3.19 5.26 -0.29
N VAL A 12 -3.81 4.37 -1.05
CA VAL A 12 -4.42 3.13 -0.56
C VAL A 12 -3.61 1.96 -1.10
N LYS A 13 -2.87 1.31 -0.21
CA LYS A 13 -2.24 0.03 -0.54
C LYS A 13 -3.27 -1.07 -0.42
N TYR A 14 -3.61 -1.69 -1.55
CA TYR A 14 -4.61 -2.73 -1.66
C TYR A 14 -3.97 -4.07 -2.02
N GLY A 15 -4.23 -5.11 -1.21
CA GLY A 15 -3.62 -6.42 -1.43
C GLY A 15 -4.00 -7.45 -0.39
N GLY A 16 -3.38 -8.62 -0.46
CA GLY A 16 -3.57 -9.70 0.51
C GLY A 16 -4.94 -10.38 0.40
N SER A 17 -5.55 -10.66 1.56
CA SER A 17 -6.81 -11.42 1.67
C SER A 17 -8.00 -10.65 1.10
N ALA A 18 -8.01 -9.32 1.19
CA ALA A 18 -9.08 -8.47 0.69
C ALA A 18 -9.28 -8.60 -0.84
N MET A 19 -8.24 -9.00 -1.59
CA MET A 19 -8.32 -9.23 -3.04
C MET A 19 -8.93 -10.58 -3.44
N LEU A 20 -9.18 -11.48 -2.50
CA LEU A 20 -9.71 -12.83 -2.78
C LEU A 20 -11.22 -12.90 -2.65
N ASP A 21 -11.82 -12.00 -1.92
CA ASP A 21 -13.26 -11.92 -1.71
C ASP A 21 -13.82 -10.77 -2.56
N LYS A 22 -14.72 -11.11 -3.49
CA LYS A 22 -15.31 -10.13 -4.41
C LYS A 22 -16.13 -9.06 -3.69
N ASN A 23 -16.79 -9.39 -2.58
CA ASN A 23 -17.60 -8.42 -1.85
C ASN A 23 -16.69 -7.40 -1.15
N LEU A 24 -15.58 -7.88 -0.56
CA LEU A 24 -14.56 -7.02 0.05
C LEU A 24 -13.87 -6.15 -1.00
N GLU A 25 -13.54 -6.72 -2.16
CA GLU A 25 -12.98 -5.98 -3.29
C GLU A 25 -13.91 -4.85 -3.72
N GLU A 26 -15.21 -5.15 -3.95
CA GLU A 26 -16.22 -4.13 -4.29
C GLU A 26 -16.36 -3.07 -3.19
N SER A 27 -16.33 -3.47 -1.92
CA SER A 27 -16.43 -2.55 -0.79
C SER A 27 -15.27 -1.55 -0.78
N VAL A 28 -14.03 -2.02 -0.93
CA VAL A 28 -12.83 -1.15 -0.98
C VAL A 28 -12.89 -0.20 -2.17
N ILE A 29 -13.29 -0.69 -3.35
CA ILE A 29 -13.40 0.16 -4.54
C ILE A 29 -14.50 1.21 -4.40
N LYS A 30 -15.64 0.88 -3.77
CA LYS A 30 -16.69 1.86 -3.43
C LYS A 30 -16.18 2.92 -2.46
N ASP A 31 -15.41 2.52 -1.46
CA ASP A 31 -14.78 3.45 -0.52
C ASP A 31 -13.85 4.43 -1.24
N VAL A 32 -12.95 3.93 -2.10
CA VAL A 32 -12.03 4.77 -2.87
C VAL A 32 -12.80 5.72 -3.80
N ALA A 33 -13.85 5.24 -4.48
CA ALA A 33 -14.69 6.08 -5.31
C ALA A 33 -15.37 7.20 -4.49
N LEU A 34 -15.85 6.88 -3.29
CA LEU A 34 -16.45 7.87 -2.40
C LEU A 34 -15.42 8.90 -1.89
N LEU A 35 -14.20 8.45 -1.54
CA LEU A 35 -13.11 9.38 -1.20
C LEU A 35 -12.86 10.40 -2.33
N LYS A 36 -12.88 9.94 -3.58
CA LYS A 36 -12.76 10.81 -4.75
C LYS A 36 -13.92 11.80 -4.85
N LEU A 37 -15.16 11.32 -4.70
CA LEU A 37 -16.36 12.13 -4.82
C LEU A 37 -16.47 13.21 -3.73
N VAL A 38 -15.94 12.98 -2.54
CA VAL A 38 -15.89 13.98 -1.47
C VAL A 38 -14.68 14.94 -1.59
N GLY A 39 -13.95 14.88 -2.70
CA GLY A 39 -12.89 15.84 -3.04
C GLY A 39 -11.48 15.44 -2.62
N MET A 40 -11.27 14.23 -2.11
CA MET A 40 -9.93 13.69 -1.90
C MET A 40 -9.29 13.27 -3.22
N LYS A 41 -7.99 13.03 -3.20
CA LYS A 41 -7.19 12.62 -4.36
C LYS A 41 -6.60 11.21 -4.10
N PRO A 42 -7.41 10.15 -4.25
CA PRO A 42 -6.94 8.79 -4.00
C PRO A 42 -6.00 8.29 -5.10
N VAL A 43 -4.99 7.51 -4.67
CA VAL A 43 -4.08 6.73 -5.50
C VAL A 43 -4.11 5.30 -4.98
N ILE A 44 -4.31 4.32 -5.84
CA ILE A 44 -4.28 2.90 -5.47
C ILE A 44 -2.92 2.33 -5.83
N VAL A 45 -2.23 1.71 -4.87
CA VAL A 45 -1.07 0.84 -5.12
C VAL A 45 -1.49 -0.58 -4.77
N HIS A 46 -1.50 -1.48 -5.76
CA HIS A 46 -2.02 -2.81 -5.51
C HIS A 46 -0.93 -3.88 -5.46
N GLY A 47 -1.19 -4.94 -4.72
CA GLY A 47 -0.42 -6.18 -4.77
C GLY A 47 -0.99 -7.17 -5.78
N GLY A 48 -0.59 -8.43 -5.64
CA GLY A 48 -1.03 -9.53 -6.51
C GLY A 48 -0.35 -10.85 -6.19
N GLY A 49 0.33 -10.94 -5.03
CA GLY A 49 1.15 -12.10 -4.68
C GLY A 49 0.42 -13.43 -4.76
N LYS A 50 -0.84 -13.51 -4.29
CA LYS A 50 -1.65 -14.73 -4.35
C LYS A 50 -2.04 -15.10 -5.78
N GLU A 51 -2.36 -14.12 -6.62
CA GLU A 51 -2.63 -14.35 -8.04
C GLU A 51 -1.37 -14.82 -8.79
N ILE A 52 -0.21 -14.22 -8.48
CA ILE A 52 1.08 -14.65 -9.04
C ILE A 52 1.35 -16.11 -8.64
N SER A 53 1.21 -16.48 -7.35
CA SER A 53 1.36 -17.87 -6.90
C SER A 53 0.44 -18.81 -7.67
N ARG A 54 -0.84 -18.46 -7.79
CA ARG A 54 -1.83 -19.26 -8.53
C ARG A 54 -1.43 -19.51 -9.99
N TRP A 55 -0.82 -18.52 -10.64
CA TRP A 55 -0.38 -18.67 -12.04
C TRP A 55 0.94 -19.46 -12.13
N LEU A 56 1.86 -19.30 -11.18
CA LEU A 56 3.07 -20.13 -11.10
C LEU A 56 2.71 -21.60 -10.90
N ASP A 57 1.80 -21.90 -9.98
CA ASP A 57 1.29 -23.26 -9.75
C ASP A 57 0.70 -23.88 -11.04
N LYS A 58 -0.08 -23.10 -11.81
CA LYS A 58 -0.66 -23.54 -13.09
C LYS A 58 0.40 -23.84 -14.16
N THR A 59 1.54 -23.19 -14.10
CA THR A 59 2.66 -23.43 -15.03
C THR A 59 3.65 -24.47 -14.51
N GLY A 60 3.37 -25.06 -13.34
CA GLY A 60 4.24 -26.06 -12.70
C GLY A 60 5.54 -25.48 -12.12
N LYS A 61 5.56 -24.16 -11.88
CA LYS A 61 6.72 -23.48 -11.29
C LYS A 61 6.58 -23.39 -9.78
N GLU A 62 7.61 -23.83 -9.07
CA GLU A 62 7.67 -23.66 -7.61
C GLU A 62 7.90 -22.19 -7.24
N THR A 63 7.32 -21.79 -6.11
CA THR A 63 7.46 -20.44 -5.56
C THR A 63 8.44 -20.47 -4.40
N ASP A 64 9.55 -19.78 -4.55
CA ASP A 64 10.53 -19.60 -3.46
C ASP A 64 10.30 -18.24 -2.78
N PHE A 65 10.34 -18.25 -1.43
CA PHE A 65 10.29 -17.03 -0.64
C PHE A 65 11.53 -16.92 0.24
N GLU A 66 12.19 -15.78 0.15
CA GLU A 66 13.33 -15.44 1.00
C GLU A 66 12.96 -14.18 1.81
N THR A 67 13.05 -14.27 3.13
CA THR A 67 12.70 -13.16 4.05
C THR A 67 11.36 -12.48 3.76
N GLY A 68 10.36 -13.26 3.29
CA GLY A 68 9.05 -12.74 2.90
C GLY A 68 8.95 -12.11 1.51
N LEU A 69 10.06 -12.06 0.77
CA LEU A 69 10.12 -11.63 -0.63
C LEU A 69 10.07 -12.85 -1.56
N ARG A 70 9.36 -12.72 -2.68
CA ARG A 70 9.31 -13.76 -3.70
C ARG A 70 10.61 -13.76 -4.52
N GLY A 71 11.39 -14.83 -4.46
CA GLY A 71 12.48 -15.07 -5.41
C GLY A 71 11.91 -15.02 -6.84
N THR A 72 12.50 -14.19 -7.69
CA THR A 72 11.95 -13.86 -9.01
C THR A 72 12.98 -14.11 -10.10
N ASP A 73 13.00 -15.31 -10.66
CA ASP A 73 13.77 -15.57 -11.88
C ASP A 73 13.09 -14.91 -13.10
N LYS A 74 13.66 -15.03 -14.29
CA LYS A 74 13.16 -14.35 -15.48
C LYS A 74 11.74 -14.76 -15.86
N ASP A 75 11.41 -16.06 -15.82
CA ASP A 75 10.07 -16.53 -16.17
C ASP A 75 9.05 -16.15 -15.09
N THR A 76 9.47 -16.19 -13.81
CA THR A 76 8.62 -15.70 -12.71
C THR A 76 8.35 -14.21 -12.85
N LEU A 77 9.33 -13.42 -13.32
CA LEU A 77 9.13 -12.00 -13.61
C LEU A 77 8.10 -11.77 -14.71
N GLU A 78 8.19 -12.52 -15.82
CA GLU A 78 7.20 -12.42 -16.91
C GLU A 78 5.79 -12.74 -16.43
N ILE A 79 5.64 -13.80 -15.64
CA ILE A 79 4.34 -14.16 -15.03
C ILE A 79 3.87 -13.07 -14.07
N ALA A 80 4.74 -12.56 -13.20
CA ALA A 80 4.40 -11.49 -12.26
C ALA A 80 3.94 -10.23 -13.00
N GLU A 81 4.64 -9.82 -14.04
CA GLU A 81 4.29 -8.65 -14.86
C GLU A 81 2.94 -8.82 -15.54
N MET A 82 2.67 -9.97 -16.19
CA MET A 82 1.38 -10.27 -16.80
C MET A 82 0.25 -10.25 -15.78
N VAL A 83 0.44 -10.89 -14.65
CA VAL A 83 -0.57 -11.02 -13.59
C VAL A 83 -0.88 -9.66 -12.95
N LEU A 84 0.16 -8.91 -12.58
CA LEU A 84 0.00 -7.59 -11.97
C LEU A 84 -0.71 -6.62 -12.92
N ASN A 85 -0.38 -6.62 -14.21
CA ASN A 85 -1.09 -5.80 -15.20
C ASN A 85 -2.54 -6.22 -15.37
N ARG A 86 -2.85 -7.52 -15.30
CA ARG A 86 -4.24 -8.00 -15.32
C ARG A 86 -5.01 -7.52 -14.08
N VAL A 87 -4.45 -7.67 -12.88
CA VAL A 87 -5.04 -7.16 -11.64
C VAL A 87 -5.29 -5.66 -11.73
N ASN A 88 -4.29 -4.92 -12.20
CA ASN A 88 -4.36 -3.49 -12.43
C ASN A 88 -5.58 -3.08 -13.28
N LYS A 89 -5.74 -3.70 -14.46
CA LYS A 89 -6.85 -3.37 -15.36
C LYS A 89 -8.22 -3.81 -14.84
N ASN A 90 -8.28 -4.87 -14.04
CA ASN A 90 -9.52 -5.26 -13.38
C ASN A 90 -9.95 -4.19 -12.35
N LEU A 91 -9.02 -3.68 -11.53
CA LEU A 91 -9.31 -2.60 -10.57
C LEU A 91 -9.77 -1.33 -11.28
N VAL A 92 -9.10 -0.93 -12.37
CA VAL A 92 -9.54 0.20 -13.19
C VAL A 92 -10.99 0.00 -13.68
N GLN A 93 -11.31 -1.18 -14.23
CA GLN A 93 -12.65 -1.49 -14.68
C GLN A 93 -13.69 -1.38 -13.57
N MET A 94 -13.35 -1.79 -12.35
CA MET A 94 -14.27 -1.70 -11.20
C MET A 94 -14.52 -0.25 -10.80
N VAL A 95 -13.49 0.60 -10.77
CA VAL A 95 -13.63 2.05 -10.50
C VAL A 95 -14.49 2.71 -11.57
N GLU A 96 -14.20 2.45 -12.86
CA GLU A 96 -14.95 3.01 -14.00
C GLU A 96 -16.44 2.62 -13.98
N LYS A 97 -16.78 1.41 -13.54
CA LYS A 97 -18.18 0.99 -13.37
C LYS A 97 -18.96 1.84 -12.36
N LEU A 98 -18.28 2.51 -11.44
CA LEU A 98 -18.88 3.45 -10.49
C LEU A 98 -18.98 4.88 -11.03
N GLY A 99 -18.63 5.11 -12.30
CA GLY A 99 -18.67 6.43 -12.94
C GLY A 99 -17.49 7.34 -12.54
N VAL A 100 -16.42 6.78 -11.96
CA VAL A 100 -15.21 7.51 -11.55
C VAL A 100 -14.08 7.17 -12.50
N LYS A 101 -13.37 8.18 -12.99
CA LYS A 101 -12.26 8.00 -13.94
C LYS A 101 -11.03 7.38 -13.26
N ALA A 102 -10.47 6.34 -13.85
CA ALA A 102 -9.24 5.70 -13.37
C ALA A 102 -8.30 5.36 -14.52
N VAL A 103 -7.00 5.39 -14.25
CA VAL A 103 -5.96 4.95 -15.19
C VAL A 103 -5.01 3.98 -14.49
N GLY A 104 -4.83 2.82 -15.11
CA GLY A 104 -3.89 1.82 -14.61
C GLY A 104 -2.52 1.98 -15.27
N ILE A 105 -1.50 2.12 -14.44
CA ILE A 105 -0.08 2.25 -14.81
C ILE A 105 0.78 1.30 -13.98
N CYS A 106 2.01 1.09 -14.40
CA CYS A 106 3.04 0.43 -13.60
C CYS A 106 4.26 1.35 -13.46
N GLY A 107 5.20 1.00 -12.60
CA GLY A 107 6.37 1.84 -12.32
C GLY A 107 7.27 2.12 -13.53
N LYS A 108 7.13 1.35 -14.63
CA LYS A 108 7.86 1.60 -15.88
C LYS A 108 7.27 2.78 -16.66
N ASP A 109 5.97 3.06 -16.50
CA ASP A 109 5.28 4.12 -17.23
C ASP A 109 5.81 5.49 -16.76
N GLY A 110 6.26 6.31 -17.70
CA GLY A 110 6.86 7.61 -17.42
C GLY A 110 8.14 7.56 -16.56
N GLY A 111 8.79 6.38 -16.45
CA GLY A 111 9.94 6.21 -15.56
C GLY A 111 9.59 6.46 -14.08
N MET A 112 8.36 6.11 -13.69
CA MET A 112 7.81 6.47 -12.38
C MET A 112 8.56 5.82 -11.21
N LEU A 113 8.87 4.51 -11.29
CA LEU A 113 9.64 3.80 -10.27
C LEU A 113 10.99 3.38 -10.82
N LYS A 114 12.03 4.13 -10.46
CA LYS A 114 13.41 3.71 -10.69
C LYS A 114 13.80 2.70 -9.62
N ALA A 115 14.20 1.51 -10.04
CA ALA A 115 14.56 0.41 -9.16
C ALA A 115 16.04 0.06 -9.28
N VAL A 116 16.54 -0.61 -8.24
CA VAL A 116 17.83 -1.31 -8.24
C VAL A 116 17.59 -2.72 -7.74
N LYS A 117 18.47 -3.66 -8.12
CA LYS A 117 18.37 -5.04 -7.66
C LYS A 117 18.42 -5.12 -6.14
N LYS A 118 17.42 -5.78 -5.54
CA LYS A 118 17.38 -6.05 -4.09
C LYS A 118 18.20 -7.29 -3.76
N MET A 119 19.09 -7.17 -2.79
CA MET A 119 19.94 -8.26 -2.33
C MET A 119 19.88 -8.39 -0.80
N PRO A 120 18.82 -9.00 -0.24
CA PRO A 120 18.68 -9.16 1.20
C PRO A 120 19.84 -10.00 1.74
N ASP A 121 20.51 -9.50 2.77
CA ASP A 121 21.70 -10.11 3.38
C ASP A 121 22.79 -10.51 2.37
N GLY A 122 22.88 -9.76 1.25
CA GLY A 122 23.83 -10.02 0.17
C GLY A 122 23.46 -11.19 -0.75
N LYS A 123 22.27 -11.80 -0.59
CA LYS A 123 21.78 -12.91 -1.40
C LYS A 123 21.06 -12.42 -2.64
N ASP A 124 21.45 -12.94 -3.81
CA ASP A 124 20.73 -12.69 -5.06
C ASP A 124 19.42 -13.49 -5.09
N ILE A 125 18.31 -12.79 -5.13
CA ILE A 125 16.94 -13.36 -5.22
C ILE A 125 16.30 -13.09 -6.60
N GLY A 126 17.09 -12.77 -7.59
CA GLY A 126 16.68 -12.56 -8.97
C GLY A 126 16.21 -11.13 -9.25
N TYR A 127 15.12 -10.99 -10.00
CA TYR A 127 14.57 -9.71 -10.44
C TYR A 127 13.62 -9.10 -9.40
N VAL A 128 14.07 -9.01 -8.16
CA VAL A 128 13.41 -8.29 -7.08
C VAL A 128 14.07 -6.92 -6.93
N GLY A 129 13.27 -5.86 -6.86
CA GLY A 129 13.76 -4.49 -6.84
C GLY A 129 13.52 -3.75 -5.53
N ASP A 130 14.49 -2.92 -5.17
CA ASP A 130 14.32 -1.80 -4.24
C ASP A 130 14.11 -0.51 -5.02
N ILE A 131 13.26 0.39 -4.52
CA ILE A 131 13.00 1.68 -5.16
C ILE A 131 14.13 2.64 -4.81
N GLN A 132 14.80 3.14 -5.84
CA GLN A 132 15.84 4.15 -5.72
C GLN A 132 15.25 5.56 -5.72
N SER A 133 14.26 5.82 -6.60
CA SER A 133 13.57 7.10 -6.69
C SER A 133 12.19 6.94 -7.33
N VAL A 134 11.32 7.92 -7.08
CA VAL A 134 9.98 8.02 -7.65
C VAL A 134 9.88 9.32 -8.45
N ASN A 135 9.56 9.21 -9.74
CA ASN A 135 9.16 10.34 -10.56
C ASN A 135 7.64 10.50 -10.46
N THR A 136 7.18 11.59 -9.85
CA THR A 136 5.75 11.81 -9.59
C THR A 136 4.98 12.42 -10.76
N GLU A 137 5.65 12.82 -11.84
CA GLU A 137 5.07 13.60 -12.95
C GLU A 137 3.79 12.96 -13.52
N ILE A 138 3.83 11.64 -13.80
CA ILE A 138 2.65 10.94 -14.34
C ILE A 138 1.53 10.83 -13.31
N ILE A 139 1.86 10.61 -12.02
CA ILE A 139 0.87 10.52 -10.94
C ILE A 139 0.17 11.87 -10.76
N ASP A 140 0.95 12.96 -10.67
CA ASP A 140 0.42 14.30 -10.49
C ASP A 140 -0.42 14.72 -11.70
N THR A 141 0.04 14.44 -12.93
CA THR A 141 -0.72 14.69 -14.17
C THR A 141 -2.08 13.97 -14.15
N LEU A 142 -2.13 12.71 -13.75
CA LEU A 142 -3.38 11.96 -13.66
C LEU A 142 -4.33 12.53 -12.60
N ILE A 143 -3.79 12.87 -11.42
CA ILE A 143 -4.56 13.47 -10.33
C ILE A 143 -5.16 14.83 -10.74
N GLU A 144 -4.36 15.68 -11.39
CA GLU A 144 -4.79 17.00 -11.85
C GLU A 144 -5.87 16.93 -12.94
N ASN A 145 -5.84 15.88 -13.78
CA ASN A 145 -6.85 15.62 -14.79
C ASN A 145 -8.02 14.76 -14.29
N ASP A 146 -8.19 14.69 -12.99
CA ASP A 146 -9.33 14.06 -12.31
C ASP A 146 -9.40 12.53 -12.42
N PHE A 147 -8.28 11.85 -12.70
CA PHE A 147 -8.19 10.41 -12.68
C PHE A 147 -7.76 9.88 -11.30
N ILE A 148 -8.14 8.64 -11.00
CA ILE A 148 -7.53 7.83 -9.94
C ILE A 148 -6.41 7.02 -10.57
N PRO A 149 -5.13 7.26 -10.20
CA PRO A 149 -4.02 6.39 -10.59
C PRO A 149 -4.14 5.04 -9.89
N VAL A 150 -4.07 3.95 -10.65
CA VAL A 150 -3.99 2.57 -10.13
C VAL A 150 -2.64 2.01 -10.52
N ILE A 151 -1.78 1.72 -9.55
CA ILE A 151 -0.36 1.49 -9.75
C ILE A 151 0.01 0.04 -9.44
N ALA A 152 0.60 -0.65 -10.42
CA ALA A 152 1.23 -1.95 -10.24
C ALA A 152 2.71 -1.77 -9.84
N PRO A 153 3.21 -2.52 -8.82
CA PRO A 153 4.55 -2.33 -8.28
C PRO A 153 5.61 -3.06 -9.13
N ILE A 154 5.82 -2.59 -10.33
CA ILE A 154 6.83 -3.04 -11.28
C ILE A 154 7.69 -1.83 -11.62
N GLY A 155 8.99 -1.90 -11.42
CA GLY A 155 9.93 -0.83 -11.73
C GLY A 155 10.99 -1.26 -12.75
N MET A 156 11.86 -0.34 -13.10
CA MET A 156 13.00 -0.63 -13.96
C MET A 156 14.26 0.13 -13.49
N ASP A 157 15.41 -0.39 -13.86
CA ASP A 157 16.69 0.31 -13.65
C ASP A 157 17.12 1.15 -14.88
N ASP A 158 18.30 1.75 -14.79
CA ASP A 158 18.86 2.57 -15.86
C ASP A 158 19.24 1.75 -17.11
N ASN A 159 19.38 0.44 -16.99
CA ASN A 159 19.69 -0.46 -18.12
C ASN A 159 18.41 -0.94 -18.83
N GLY A 160 17.24 -0.65 -18.26
CA GLY A 160 15.96 -1.13 -18.74
C GLY A 160 15.55 -2.49 -18.21
N ASP A 161 16.30 -3.05 -17.24
CA ASP A 161 15.93 -4.29 -16.58
C ASP A 161 14.71 -4.05 -15.67
N THR A 162 13.74 -4.96 -15.79
CA THR A 162 12.49 -4.91 -15.03
C THR A 162 12.62 -5.62 -13.69
N TYR A 163 12.00 -5.06 -12.67
CA TYR A 163 11.99 -5.63 -11.32
C TYR A 163 10.57 -5.72 -10.74
N ASN A 164 10.29 -6.86 -10.11
CA ASN A 164 9.14 -7.05 -9.24
C ASN A 164 9.43 -6.37 -7.89
N ILE A 165 8.56 -5.45 -7.48
CA ILE A 165 8.74 -4.66 -6.27
C ILE A 165 7.71 -5.07 -5.23
N ASN A 166 8.06 -5.07 -3.95
CA ASN A 166 7.10 -5.25 -2.88
C ASN A 166 6.07 -4.12 -2.88
N ALA A 167 4.79 -4.46 -2.83
CA ALA A 167 3.72 -3.48 -2.95
C ALA A 167 3.63 -2.53 -1.73
N ASP A 168 4.07 -2.97 -0.54
CA ASP A 168 4.12 -2.12 0.65
C ASP A 168 5.25 -1.09 0.50
N ASP A 169 6.43 -1.54 0.03
CA ASP A 169 7.56 -0.65 -0.26
C ASP A 169 7.20 0.37 -1.34
N ALA A 170 6.51 -0.07 -2.42
CA ALA A 170 6.04 0.83 -3.47
C ALA A 170 5.03 1.86 -2.95
N ALA A 171 4.09 1.45 -2.12
CA ALA A 171 3.11 2.35 -1.52
C ALA A 171 3.77 3.40 -0.61
N CYS A 172 4.76 3.00 0.20
CA CYS A 172 5.53 3.92 1.03
C CYS A 172 6.29 4.96 0.19
N ALA A 173 7.04 4.49 -0.80
CA ALA A 173 7.85 5.37 -1.65
C ALA A 173 6.98 6.36 -2.44
N ILE A 174 5.88 5.89 -3.04
CA ILE A 174 4.94 6.73 -3.76
C ILE A 174 4.29 7.75 -2.81
N ALA A 175 3.78 7.29 -1.66
CA ALA A 175 3.10 8.16 -0.70
C ALA A 175 4.02 9.27 -0.18
N GLY A 176 5.28 8.95 0.12
CA GLY A 176 6.28 9.93 0.50
C GLY A 176 6.57 10.93 -0.62
N ALA A 177 6.81 10.43 -1.84
CA ALA A 177 7.16 11.27 -2.99
C ALA A 177 6.06 12.27 -3.39
N ILE A 178 4.77 11.88 -3.27
CA ILE A 178 3.65 12.78 -3.57
C ILE A 178 3.18 13.59 -2.35
N TYR A 179 3.86 13.48 -1.20
CA TYR A 179 3.49 14.12 0.06
C TYR A 179 2.04 13.81 0.44
N ALA A 180 1.72 12.52 0.50
CA ALA A 180 0.36 12.08 0.82
C ALA A 180 -0.05 12.49 2.24
N GLU A 181 -1.28 12.99 2.39
CA GLU A 181 -1.88 13.25 3.70
C GLU A 181 -2.05 11.94 4.49
N LYS A 182 -2.44 10.87 3.78
CA LYS A 182 -2.67 9.56 4.36
C LYS A 182 -2.12 8.46 3.47
N LEU A 183 -1.54 7.43 4.12
CA LEU A 183 -1.30 6.12 3.51
C LEU A 183 -2.10 5.08 4.31
N ALA A 184 -2.94 4.31 3.66
CA ALA A 184 -3.69 3.22 4.29
C ALA A 184 -3.18 1.87 3.77
N PHE A 185 -2.67 1.04 4.66
CA PHE A 185 -2.38 -0.37 4.40
C PHE A 185 -3.61 -1.21 4.72
N LEU A 186 -4.24 -1.76 3.69
CA LEU A 186 -5.29 -2.77 3.87
C LEU A 186 -4.64 -4.14 4.01
N THR A 187 -4.75 -4.71 5.20
CA THR A 187 -4.09 -5.96 5.59
C THR A 187 -5.10 -6.97 6.13
N ASP A 188 -4.61 -8.05 6.72
CA ASP A 188 -5.39 -9.09 7.41
C ASP A 188 -5.33 -8.96 8.95
N VAL A 189 -4.87 -7.81 9.46
CA VAL A 189 -4.82 -7.48 10.88
C VAL A 189 -5.55 -6.18 11.17
N GLU A 190 -6.20 -6.11 12.33
CA GLU A 190 -7.01 -4.94 12.74
C GLU A 190 -6.14 -3.71 13.05
N GLY A 191 -4.90 -3.91 13.52
CA GLY A 191 -3.96 -2.86 13.90
C GLY A 191 -2.92 -3.38 14.88
N VAL A 192 -2.33 -2.49 15.66
CA VAL A 192 -1.32 -2.80 16.69
C VAL A 192 -2.01 -2.96 18.05
N TYR A 193 -1.74 -4.08 18.72
CA TYR A 193 -2.23 -4.38 20.06
C TYR A 193 -1.10 -4.34 21.08
N ILE A 194 -1.37 -3.85 22.29
CA ILE A 194 -0.45 -4.04 23.44
C ILE A 194 -0.39 -5.52 23.81
N ASN A 195 -1.55 -6.17 23.84
CA ASN A 195 -1.70 -7.61 24.06
C ASN A 195 -2.57 -8.20 22.95
N PRO A 196 -2.04 -9.04 22.05
CA PRO A 196 -2.80 -9.62 20.94
C PRO A 196 -4.03 -10.45 21.35
N ASP A 197 -4.03 -11.00 22.59
CA ASP A 197 -5.12 -11.78 23.13
C ASP A 197 -6.25 -10.91 23.71
N ASP A 198 -6.01 -9.62 23.90
CA ASP A 198 -6.98 -8.64 24.40
C ASP A 198 -7.35 -7.62 23.31
N LYS A 199 -8.50 -7.79 22.69
CA LYS A 199 -9.00 -6.88 21.65
C LYS A 199 -9.25 -5.46 22.15
N SER A 200 -9.41 -5.26 23.44
CA SER A 200 -9.57 -3.92 24.03
C SER A 200 -8.25 -3.14 24.07
N SER A 201 -7.11 -3.81 23.88
CA SER A 201 -5.78 -3.24 23.87
C SER A 201 -5.33 -2.70 22.50
N LEU A 202 -6.24 -2.61 21.51
CA LEU A 202 -5.97 -2.00 20.22
C LEU A 202 -5.57 -0.53 20.38
N ILE A 203 -4.43 -0.17 19.84
CA ILE A 203 -3.91 1.19 19.89
C ILE A 203 -4.41 1.96 18.68
N SER A 204 -5.20 3.00 18.90
CA SER A 204 -5.77 3.80 17.80
C SER A 204 -4.75 4.74 17.14
N VAL A 205 -3.83 5.30 17.92
CA VAL A 205 -2.80 6.23 17.43
C VAL A 205 -1.48 5.97 18.14
N LEU A 206 -0.39 5.91 17.38
CA LEU A 206 0.99 5.79 17.84
C LEU A 206 1.82 6.91 17.21
N ASP A 207 2.59 7.64 18.01
CA ASP A 207 3.68 8.44 17.46
C ASP A 207 4.94 7.57 17.20
N LEU A 208 5.93 8.14 16.50
CA LEU A 208 7.15 7.41 16.13
C LEU A 208 7.93 6.93 17.38
N ASN A 209 7.94 7.71 18.46
CA ASN A 209 8.65 7.34 19.68
C ASN A 209 7.96 6.18 20.40
N GLU A 210 6.62 6.24 20.48
CA GLU A 210 5.80 5.16 21.05
C GLU A 210 5.97 3.87 20.23
N ALA A 211 5.91 3.96 18.89
CA ALA A 211 6.09 2.82 18.00
C ALA A 211 7.47 2.15 18.19
N ASN A 212 8.55 2.95 18.25
CA ASN A 212 9.90 2.43 18.48
C ASN A 212 10.03 1.76 19.86
N LYS A 213 9.48 2.36 20.92
CA LYS A 213 9.48 1.74 22.26
C LYS A 213 8.77 0.40 22.29
N LEU A 214 7.65 0.26 21.56
CA LEU A 214 6.91 -1.01 21.46
C LEU A 214 7.71 -2.08 20.69
N ILE A 215 8.50 -1.68 19.70
CA ILE A 215 9.44 -2.56 19.00
C ILE A 215 10.56 -3.00 19.94
N GLU A 216 11.23 -2.06 20.61
CA GLU A 216 12.35 -2.32 21.54
C GLU A 216 11.94 -3.19 22.73
N SER A 217 10.72 -3.01 23.24
CA SER A 217 10.17 -3.82 24.35
C SER A 217 9.70 -5.22 23.92
N GLY A 218 9.72 -5.53 22.62
CA GLY A 218 9.28 -6.83 22.10
C GLY A 218 7.75 -7.02 22.09
N ILE A 219 6.97 -5.96 22.21
CA ILE A 219 5.51 -6.01 22.03
C ILE A 219 5.18 -6.13 20.54
N ILE A 220 5.85 -5.35 19.69
CA ILE A 220 5.73 -5.45 18.23
C ILE A 220 6.79 -6.43 17.71
N THR A 221 6.36 -7.62 17.30
CA THR A 221 7.23 -8.71 16.82
C THR A 221 6.62 -9.42 15.61
N GLY A 222 7.33 -10.42 15.09
CA GLY A 222 6.86 -11.30 14.03
C GLY A 222 6.38 -10.52 12.80
N GLY A 223 5.22 -10.91 12.25
CA GLY A 223 4.67 -10.30 11.03
C GLY A 223 4.19 -8.85 11.18
N MET A 224 4.03 -8.34 12.41
CA MET A 224 3.68 -6.93 12.66
C MET A 224 4.91 -6.01 12.56
N LEU A 225 6.10 -6.50 12.91
CA LEU A 225 7.33 -5.71 12.90
C LEU A 225 7.62 -5.08 11.52
N PRO A 226 7.66 -5.82 10.40
CA PRO A 226 7.89 -5.21 9.09
C PRO A 226 6.78 -4.22 8.70
N LYS A 227 5.52 -4.47 9.10
CA LYS A 227 4.40 -3.54 8.81
C LYS A 227 4.58 -2.20 9.52
N VAL A 228 4.88 -2.23 10.84
CA VAL A 228 5.10 -1.00 11.62
C VAL A 228 6.37 -0.29 11.15
N THR A 229 7.43 -1.03 10.82
CA THR A 229 8.66 -0.46 10.26
C THR A 229 8.38 0.28 8.94
N ASN A 230 7.59 -0.31 8.04
CA ASN A 230 7.17 0.36 6.81
C ASN A 230 6.35 1.63 7.08
N CYS A 231 5.46 1.60 8.08
CA CYS A 231 4.72 2.79 8.49
C CYS A 231 5.64 3.90 9.01
N ILE A 232 6.61 3.57 9.87
CA ILE A 232 7.63 4.51 10.39
C ILE A 232 8.42 5.12 9.22
N ASN A 233 8.87 4.29 8.28
CA ASN A 233 9.61 4.76 7.10
C ASN A 233 8.77 5.71 6.23
N ALA A 234 7.49 5.41 6.02
CA ALA A 234 6.59 6.26 5.27
C ALA A 234 6.37 7.62 5.93
N VAL A 235 6.18 7.65 7.27
CA VAL A 235 6.08 8.90 8.04
C VAL A 235 7.38 9.71 7.94
N ASN A 236 8.54 9.07 8.11
CA ASN A 236 9.84 9.72 7.96
C ASN A 236 10.08 10.25 6.53
N SER A 237 9.42 9.67 5.53
CA SER A 237 9.47 10.12 4.13
C SER A 237 8.48 11.25 3.81
N GLY A 238 7.73 11.75 4.80
CA GLY A 238 6.86 12.91 4.65
C GLY A 238 5.35 12.60 4.55
N VAL A 239 4.93 11.36 4.75
CA VAL A 239 3.50 11.02 4.88
C VAL A 239 3.00 11.50 6.24
N ASN A 240 1.90 12.26 6.27
CA ASN A 240 1.42 12.84 7.52
C ASN A 240 0.84 11.78 8.48
N ARG A 241 0.08 10.81 7.95
CA ARG A 241 -0.50 9.71 8.74
C ARG A 241 -0.49 8.41 7.96
N VAL A 242 -0.08 7.32 8.61
CA VAL A 242 -0.08 5.98 8.03
C VAL A 242 -0.99 5.08 8.84
N HIS A 243 -1.94 4.43 8.18
CA HIS A 243 -2.96 3.62 8.81
C HIS A 243 -2.75 2.12 8.52
N ILE A 244 -2.86 1.28 9.53
CA ILE A 244 -2.96 -0.18 9.41
C ILE A 244 -4.41 -0.56 9.64
N LEU A 245 -5.08 -1.15 8.64
CA LEU A 245 -6.49 -1.45 8.64
C LEU A 245 -6.77 -2.90 8.24
N ASP A 246 -7.75 -3.52 8.88
CA ASP A 246 -8.27 -4.81 8.40
C ASP A 246 -9.10 -4.62 7.13
N GLY A 247 -8.49 -4.97 5.99
CA GLY A 247 -9.16 -4.91 4.68
C GLY A 247 -10.28 -5.93 4.49
N ARG A 248 -10.49 -6.85 5.45
CA ARG A 248 -11.62 -7.80 5.47
C ARG A 248 -12.89 -7.19 6.07
N ARG A 249 -12.79 -5.99 6.64
CA ARG A 249 -13.93 -5.25 7.15
C ARG A 249 -14.52 -4.37 6.04
N GLU A 250 -15.80 -4.55 5.76
CA GLU A 250 -16.50 -3.71 4.80
C GLU A 250 -16.42 -2.22 5.20
N HIS A 251 -16.22 -1.36 4.22
CA HIS A 251 -16.10 0.09 4.39
C HIS A 251 -15.00 0.53 5.36
N CYS A 252 -13.88 -0.23 5.44
CA CYS A 252 -12.80 0.03 6.38
C CYS A 252 -12.17 1.42 6.20
N LEU A 253 -12.02 1.92 4.97
CA LEU A 253 -11.46 3.26 4.71
C LEU A 253 -12.40 4.36 5.22
N LEU A 254 -13.70 4.22 4.99
CA LEU A 254 -14.68 5.23 5.43
C LEU A 254 -14.79 5.24 6.96
N LEU A 255 -14.83 4.06 7.58
CA LEU A 255 -14.88 3.93 9.02
C LEU A 255 -13.64 4.52 9.70
N GLU A 256 -12.46 4.33 9.11
CA GLU A 256 -11.23 4.91 9.64
C GLU A 256 -11.17 6.42 9.46
N PHE A 257 -11.47 6.92 8.25
CA PHE A 257 -11.21 8.32 7.92
C PHE A 257 -12.32 9.28 8.38
N PHE A 258 -13.56 8.80 8.52
CA PHE A 258 -14.72 9.65 8.80
C PHE A 258 -15.39 9.40 10.15
N THR A 259 -14.86 8.49 10.98
CA THR A 259 -15.34 8.33 12.35
C THR A 259 -14.33 8.86 13.37
N LYS A 260 -14.80 9.25 14.56
CA LYS A 260 -13.95 9.85 15.59
C LYS A 260 -12.91 8.88 16.15
N LYS A 261 -13.24 7.60 16.26
CA LYS A 261 -12.41 6.59 16.92
C LYS A 261 -11.56 5.79 15.95
N GLY A 262 -11.91 5.83 14.63
CA GLY A 262 -11.30 4.92 13.66
C GLY A 262 -11.60 3.45 13.96
N ILE A 263 -10.95 2.56 13.24
CA ILE A 263 -11.08 1.09 13.40
C ILE A 263 -9.73 0.38 13.44
N GLY A 264 -8.65 1.08 13.14
CA GLY A 264 -7.30 0.55 13.03
C GLY A 264 -6.31 1.27 13.92
N THR A 265 -5.04 1.23 13.49
CA THR A 265 -3.94 1.98 14.12
C THR A 265 -3.40 3.01 13.15
N ALA A 266 -3.35 4.27 13.55
CA ALA A 266 -2.67 5.34 12.84
C ALA A 266 -1.28 5.59 13.43
N ILE A 267 -0.25 5.66 12.59
CA ILE A 267 1.11 6.05 12.97
C ILE A 267 1.36 7.46 12.45
N ILE A 268 1.85 8.34 13.33
CA ILE A 268 2.05 9.77 13.10
C ILE A 268 3.47 10.20 13.46
N GLY A 269 3.93 11.33 12.91
CA GLY A 269 5.27 11.85 13.16
C GLY A 269 5.49 12.31 14.61
N ASP A 270 4.56 13.14 15.07
CA ASP A 270 4.58 13.70 16.44
C ASP A 270 3.14 14.07 16.87
N GLU A 271 3.01 14.66 18.06
CA GLU A 271 1.69 15.09 18.57
C GLU A 271 0.97 16.11 17.68
N SER A 272 1.69 16.85 16.83
CA SER A 272 1.07 17.80 15.89
C SER A 272 0.23 17.09 14.81
N GLY A 273 0.58 15.85 14.50
CA GLY A 273 -0.17 14.97 13.61
C GLY A 273 -1.51 14.47 14.20
N ARG A 274 -1.76 14.65 15.50
CA ARG A 274 -3.04 14.31 16.13
C ARG A 274 -4.12 15.31 15.75
N TYR A 275 -5.29 14.83 15.35
CA TYR A 275 -6.44 15.70 15.15
C TYR A 275 -6.97 16.23 16.48
N PHE A 276 -7.69 17.36 16.42
CA PHE A 276 -8.20 18.06 17.63
C PHE A 276 -8.98 17.15 18.61
N ASN A 277 -9.64 16.13 18.12
CA ASN A 277 -10.43 15.16 18.91
C ASN A 277 -9.64 13.94 19.40
N GLU A 278 -8.35 13.87 19.09
CA GLU A 278 -7.40 12.82 19.54
C GLU A 278 -6.42 13.35 20.60
N ARG A 279 -6.49 14.67 20.89
CA ARG A 279 -5.66 15.35 21.92
C ARG A 279 -6.25 15.23 23.31
#